data_67a44b28099203f4de90a171c048cad4
#
_entry.id   67a44b28099203f4de90a171c048cad4
#
_cell.length_a   1.000
_cell.length_b   1.000
_cell.length_c   1.000
_cell.angle_alpha   90.00
_cell.angle_beta   90.00
_cell.angle_gamma   90.00
#
_symmetry.space_group_name_H-M   'P 1'
#
loop_
_entity.id
_entity.type
_entity.pdbx_description
1 polymer ?
#
loop_
_entity_poly.entity_id
_entity_poly.type
_entity_poly.pdbx_seq_one_letter_code
_entity_poly.pdbx_strand_id
1 'polypeptide(L)'
;MKPIAGLDLDAYLEAGRRAVEGALSDVLPPLGSPPPSLHEGMRYTLLLPGKRLRGILVLASCELLKGRRDDALPLACAVEMVHASSLILDDLPSMDNATLRRGKPTLHAVVGEANAILAAIGLLNGAFALIQESAGLKARARVLATTRLSSAIGAAGLIGGQVADLEATGKKIDLDTLEYIHAHKTGALFIAAAELGAIAAGGRARDIEALNQYAKNLGLAFQITDDLLDYSGNPATTGKDAGLDRNRTTFVNLCGIDGARRLADDLIAASLASLASFGRRAEVLAGLADRVRDRDR
;
A
#
# COMPACT_ATOMS: atom_id res chain seq x y z
N MET A 1 -21.20 -5.78 11.84
CA MET A 1 -21.81 -6.77 10.90
C MET A 1 -21.42 -8.17 11.41
N LYS A 2 -22.33 -9.14 11.54
CA LYS A 2 -21.94 -10.50 11.95
C LYS A 2 -21.09 -11.14 10.85
N PRO A 3 -20.04 -11.94 11.18
CA PRO A 3 -19.27 -12.67 10.18
C PRO A 3 -20.24 -13.56 9.38
N ILE A 4 -20.16 -13.45 8.06
CA ILE A 4 -21.06 -14.15 7.15
C ILE A 4 -20.49 -15.54 6.94
N ALA A 5 -21.30 -16.56 7.26
CA ALA A 5 -20.97 -17.96 7.02
C ALA A 5 -20.72 -18.18 5.52
N GLY A 6 -19.46 -18.44 5.12
CA GLY A 6 -19.10 -18.85 3.76
C GLY A 6 -17.85 -18.23 3.15
N LEU A 7 -17.37 -17.06 3.60
CA LEU A 7 -16.11 -16.49 3.10
C LEU A 7 -14.93 -16.94 3.96
N ASP A 8 -14.04 -17.72 3.38
CA ASP A 8 -12.70 -17.94 3.95
C ASP A 8 -11.78 -16.77 3.53
N LEU A 9 -11.71 -15.74 4.37
CA LEU A 9 -10.90 -14.56 4.12
C LEU A 9 -9.41 -14.92 4.01
N ASP A 10 -8.91 -15.82 4.84
CA ASP A 10 -7.49 -16.21 4.82
C ASP A 10 -7.14 -16.93 3.52
N ALA A 11 -7.99 -17.83 3.05
CA ALA A 11 -7.82 -18.46 1.74
C ALA A 11 -7.88 -17.44 0.61
N TYR A 12 -8.78 -16.45 0.68
CA TYR A 12 -8.85 -15.37 -0.32
C TYR A 12 -7.57 -14.53 -0.37
N LEU A 13 -7.09 -14.10 0.81
CA LEU A 13 -5.88 -13.29 0.93
C LEU A 13 -4.65 -14.04 0.41
N GLU A 14 -4.52 -15.31 0.76
CA GLU A 14 -3.41 -16.14 0.31
C GLU A 14 -3.47 -16.39 -1.21
N ALA A 15 -4.64 -16.64 -1.78
CA ALA A 15 -4.81 -16.76 -3.22
C ALA A 15 -4.50 -15.45 -3.95
N GLY A 16 -4.93 -14.31 -3.38
CA GLY A 16 -4.62 -12.98 -3.88
C GLY A 16 -3.12 -12.68 -3.85
N ARG A 17 -2.47 -12.99 -2.72
CA ARG A 17 -1.03 -12.83 -2.55
C ARG A 17 -0.24 -13.62 -3.61
N ARG A 18 -0.56 -14.92 -3.77
CA ARG A 18 0.10 -15.78 -4.77
C ARG A 18 -0.10 -15.27 -6.20
N ALA A 19 -1.31 -14.82 -6.53
CA ALA A 19 -1.58 -14.27 -7.85
C ALA A 19 -0.75 -13.01 -8.14
N VAL A 20 -0.68 -12.08 -7.17
CA VAL A 20 0.13 -10.86 -7.30
C VAL A 20 1.62 -11.20 -7.36
N GLU A 21 2.14 -12.07 -6.49
CA GLU A 21 3.56 -12.45 -6.49
C GLU A 21 3.98 -13.16 -7.77
N GLY A 22 3.15 -14.06 -8.32
CA GLY A 22 3.39 -14.69 -9.62
C GLY A 22 3.48 -13.64 -10.72
N ALA A 23 2.49 -12.75 -10.82
CA ALA A 23 2.47 -11.71 -11.84
C ALA A 23 3.64 -10.70 -11.69
N LEU A 24 4.04 -10.36 -10.46
CA LEU A 24 5.21 -9.48 -10.21
C LEU A 24 6.52 -10.10 -10.72
N SER A 25 6.66 -11.42 -10.66
CA SER A 25 7.82 -12.10 -11.25
C SER A 25 7.85 -12.02 -12.77
N ASP A 26 6.66 -12.09 -13.40
CA ASP A 26 6.51 -12.12 -14.85
C ASP A 26 6.66 -10.75 -15.52
N VAL A 27 6.27 -9.66 -14.83
CA VAL A 27 6.36 -8.29 -15.36
C VAL A 27 7.77 -7.71 -15.34
N LEU A 28 8.70 -8.33 -14.61
CA LEU A 28 10.09 -7.90 -14.58
C LEU A 28 10.87 -8.50 -15.75
N PRO A 29 11.83 -7.77 -16.34
CA PRO A 29 12.68 -8.30 -17.40
C PRO A 29 13.33 -9.63 -17.00
N PRO A 30 13.57 -10.56 -17.95
CA PRO A 30 14.25 -11.82 -17.65
C PRO A 30 15.61 -11.62 -16.96
N LEU A 31 16.01 -12.56 -16.10
CA LEU A 31 17.33 -12.54 -15.48
C LEU A 31 18.42 -12.51 -16.55
N GLY A 32 19.44 -11.69 -16.33
CA GLY A 32 20.55 -11.50 -17.29
C GLY A 32 20.26 -10.51 -18.42
N SER A 33 19.05 -9.93 -18.50
CA SER A 33 18.78 -8.83 -19.43
C SER A 33 19.69 -7.62 -19.11
N PRO A 34 20.26 -6.94 -20.15
CA PRO A 34 21.10 -5.75 -19.92
C PRO A 34 20.28 -4.54 -19.47
N PRO A 35 20.72 -3.74 -18.51
CA PRO A 35 21.85 -4.01 -17.60
C PRO A 35 21.41 -4.93 -16.43
N PRO A 36 22.10 -6.06 -16.19
CA PRO A 36 21.67 -7.07 -15.22
C PRO A 36 21.57 -6.53 -13.80
N SER A 37 22.50 -5.68 -13.37
CA SER A 37 22.49 -5.11 -12.01
C SER A 37 21.23 -4.29 -11.70
N LEU A 38 20.66 -3.59 -12.68
CA LEU A 38 19.41 -2.86 -12.53
C LEU A 38 18.25 -3.82 -12.27
N HIS A 39 18.11 -4.85 -13.12
CA HIS A 39 16.99 -5.79 -13.02
C HIS A 39 17.07 -6.67 -11.78
N GLU A 40 18.28 -7.04 -11.36
CA GLU A 40 18.53 -7.74 -10.10
C GLU A 40 18.14 -6.88 -8.89
N GLY A 41 18.49 -5.58 -8.88
CA GLY A 41 18.09 -4.64 -7.84
C GLY A 41 16.57 -4.45 -7.77
N MET A 42 15.90 -4.29 -8.91
CA MET A 42 14.44 -4.21 -8.98
C MET A 42 13.79 -5.50 -8.42
N ARG A 43 14.26 -6.68 -8.85
CA ARG A 43 13.76 -7.98 -8.37
C ARG A 43 13.99 -8.17 -6.88
N TYR A 44 15.17 -7.80 -6.39
CA TYR A 44 15.54 -7.97 -5.00
C TYR A 44 14.49 -7.37 -4.07
N THR A 45 14.09 -6.11 -4.26
CA THR A 45 13.12 -5.45 -3.39
C THR A 45 11.67 -5.85 -3.69
N LEU A 46 11.30 -5.90 -4.98
CA LEU A 46 9.91 -6.16 -5.38
C LEU A 46 9.45 -7.56 -4.95
N LEU A 47 10.32 -8.55 -5.01
CA LEU A 47 10.01 -9.94 -4.70
C LEU A 47 10.30 -10.32 -3.23
N LEU A 48 10.71 -9.38 -2.37
CA LEU A 48 10.78 -9.64 -0.93
C LEU A 48 9.42 -10.10 -0.40
N PRO A 49 9.40 -11.07 0.52
CA PRO A 49 8.16 -11.54 1.13
C PRO A 49 7.32 -10.39 1.69
N GLY A 50 6.00 -10.43 1.45
CA GLY A 50 5.10 -9.39 1.94
C GLY A 50 3.63 -9.79 1.86
N LYS A 51 2.78 -9.06 2.56
CA LYS A 51 1.33 -9.33 2.60
C LYS A 51 0.60 -8.94 1.30
N ARG A 52 1.23 -8.18 0.41
CA ARG A 52 0.67 -7.68 -0.87
C ARG A 52 -0.71 -7.03 -0.72
N LEU A 53 -0.91 -6.35 0.40
CA LEU A 53 -2.23 -5.84 0.78
C LEU A 53 -2.80 -4.84 -0.24
N ARG A 54 -1.95 -3.98 -0.81
CA ARG A 54 -2.36 -3.00 -1.81
C ARG A 54 -2.75 -3.68 -3.13
N GLY A 55 -1.96 -4.64 -3.58
CA GLY A 55 -2.31 -5.44 -4.76
C GLY A 55 -3.60 -6.24 -4.56
N ILE A 56 -3.80 -6.86 -3.38
CA ILE A 56 -5.04 -7.57 -3.04
C ILE A 56 -6.22 -6.60 -3.01
N LEU A 57 -6.04 -5.38 -2.52
CA LEU A 57 -7.09 -4.35 -2.50
C LEU A 57 -7.54 -3.97 -3.92
N VAL A 58 -6.60 -3.89 -4.89
CA VAL A 58 -6.94 -3.70 -6.32
C VAL A 58 -7.85 -4.85 -6.79
N LEU A 59 -7.45 -6.10 -6.53
CA LEU A 59 -8.21 -7.29 -6.96
C LEU A 59 -9.60 -7.32 -6.32
N ALA A 60 -9.68 -7.13 -5.01
CA ALA A 60 -10.94 -7.15 -4.25
C ALA A 60 -11.90 -6.03 -4.69
N SER A 61 -11.39 -4.84 -4.97
CA SER A 61 -12.20 -3.72 -5.48
C SER A 61 -12.73 -3.97 -6.88
N CYS A 62 -11.95 -4.63 -7.74
CA CYS A 62 -12.40 -5.05 -9.06
C CYS A 62 -13.51 -6.11 -8.97
N GLU A 63 -13.29 -7.14 -8.17
CA GLU A 63 -14.24 -8.25 -8.00
C GLU A 63 -15.54 -7.79 -7.32
N LEU A 64 -15.50 -6.84 -6.38
CA LEU A 64 -16.68 -6.18 -5.80
C LEU A 64 -17.62 -5.68 -6.89
N LEU A 65 -17.08 -5.11 -7.95
CA LEU A 65 -17.81 -4.55 -9.09
C LEU A 65 -18.03 -5.57 -10.22
N LYS A 66 -17.74 -6.86 -9.99
CA LYS A 66 -17.86 -7.97 -10.96
C LYS A 66 -16.91 -7.83 -12.15
N GLY A 67 -15.78 -7.13 -11.98
CA GLY A 67 -14.70 -7.09 -12.96
C GLY A 67 -13.91 -8.40 -12.96
N ARG A 68 -13.11 -8.60 -13.99
CA ARG A 68 -12.25 -9.78 -14.10
C ARG A 68 -10.94 -9.53 -13.38
N ARG A 69 -10.52 -10.50 -12.56
CA ARG A 69 -9.23 -10.46 -11.84
C ARG A 69 -8.05 -10.25 -12.79
N ASP A 70 -8.06 -10.90 -13.95
CA ASP A 70 -6.99 -10.81 -14.95
C ASP A 70 -6.80 -9.37 -15.47
N ASP A 71 -7.90 -8.60 -15.61
CA ASP A 71 -7.84 -7.21 -16.05
C ASP A 71 -7.29 -6.28 -14.95
N ALA A 72 -7.46 -6.65 -13.68
CA ALA A 72 -6.99 -5.89 -12.52
C ALA A 72 -5.54 -6.25 -12.12
N LEU A 73 -5.06 -7.43 -12.47
CA LEU A 73 -3.76 -7.93 -12.03
C LEU A 73 -2.57 -7.06 -12.44
N PRO A 74 -2.50 -6.51 -13.68
CA PRO A 74 -1.46 -5.53 -14.04
C PRO A 74 -1.50 -4.27 -13.17
N LEU A 75 -2.69 -3.79 -12.79
CA LEU A 75 -2.85 -2.63 -11.91
C LEU A 75 -2.41 -2.94 -10.47
N ALA A 76 -2.68 -4.16 -10.00
CA ALA A 76 -2.19 -4.64 -8.71
C ALA A 76 -0.65 -4.68 -8.69
N CYS A 77 -0.03 -5.18 -9.76
CA CYS A 77 1.43 -5.14 -9.92
C CYS A 77 1.97 -3.71 -9.95
N ALA A 78 1.33 -2.81 -10.69
CA ALA A 78 1.77 -1.41 -10.78
C ALA A 78 1.77 -0.73 -9.39
N VAL A 79 0.74 -0.93 -8.57
CA VAL A 79 0.69 -0.39 -7.21
C VAL A 79 1.79 -0.98 -6.32
N GLU A 80 2.04 -2.29 -6.38
CA GLU A 80 3.12 -2.92 -5.62
C GLU A 80 4.51 -2.48 -6.10
N MET A 81 4.71 -2.21 -7.41
CA MET A 81 5.95 -1.65 -7.96
C MET A 81 6.20 -0.23 -7.43
N VAL A 82 5.17 0.63 -7.40
CA VAL A 82 5.25 1.97 -6.78
C VAL A 82 5.59 1.85 -5.29
N HIS A 83 4.92 0.95 -4.57
CA HIS A 83 5.22 0.72 -3.17
C HIS A 83 6.66 0.23 -2.93
N ALA A 84 7.16 -0.70 -3.75
CA ALA A 84 8.54 -1.15 -3.66
C ALA A 84 9.54 -0.02 -3.98
N SER A 85 9.26 0.81 -4.98
CA SER A 85 10.03 2.01 -5.30
C SER A 85 10.12 2.96 -4.10
N SER A 86 8.97 3.27 -3.46
CA SER A 86 8.95 4.16 -2.29
C SER A 86 9.76 3.60 -1.13
N LEU A 87 9.69 2.29 -0.87
CA LEU A 87 10.48 1.65 0.19
C LEU A 87 11.99 1.72 -0.08
N ILE A 88 12.43 1.55 -1.34
CA ILE A 88 13.86 1.69 -1.69
C ILE A 88 14.35 3.10 -1.38
N LEU A 89 13.56 4.12 -1.74
CA LEU A 89 13.92 5.52 -1.50
C LEU A 89 13.89 5.88 -0.01
N ASP A 90 12.89 5.39 0.72
CA ASP A 90 12.80 5.59 2.17
C ASP A 90 14.01 5.00 2.91
N ASP A 91 14.51 3.86 2.47
CA ASP A 91 15.63 3.16 3.11
C ASP A 91 16.99 3.85 2.91
N LEU A 92 17.13 4.81 1.98
CA LEU A 92 18.40 5.48 1.67
C LEU A 92 18.99 6.21 2.88
N PRO A 93 20.34 6.36 2.94
CA PRO A 93 20.99 7.12 4.02
C PRO A 93 20.52 8.57 4.15
N SER A 94 20.04 9.17 3.07
CA SER A 94 19.49 10.52 3.05
C SER A 94 18.05 10.64 3.59
N MET A 95 17.40 9.51 3.91
CA MET A 95 16.04 9.45 4.45
C MET A 95 16.05 8.69 5.79
N ASP A 96 15.58 7.45 5.83
CA ASP A 96 15.48 6.67 7.08
C ASP A 96 16.83 6.02 7.48
N ASN A 97 17.79 5.92 6.56
CA ASN A 97 19.07 5.22 6.75
C ASN A 97 18.89 3.81 7.34
N ALA A 98 17.90 3.09 6.83
CA ALA A 98 17.57 1.76 7.31
C ALA A 98 18.58 0.72 6.81
N THR A 99 18.99 -0.21 7.67
CA THR A 99 19.92 -1.30 7.31
C THR A 99 19.19 -2.59 6.96
N LEU A 100 17.98 -2.78 7.49
CA LEU A 100 17.15 -3.96 7.28
C LEU A 100 15.73 -3.61 6.81
N ARG A 101 15.21 -4.39 5.86
CA ARG A 101 13.84 -4.35 5.39
C ARG A 101 13.29 -5.78 5.29
N ARG A 102 12.21 -6.10 6.02
CA ARG A 102 11.61 -7.44 6.05
C ARG A 102 12.63 -8.54 6.40
N GLY A 103 13.56 -8.25 7.30
CA GLY A 103 14.59 -9.18 7.75
C GLY A 103 15.74 -9.40 6.75
N LYS A 104 15.81 -8.62 5.68
CA LYS A 104 16.91 -8.64 4.69
C LYS A 104 17.61 -7.29 4.64
N PRO A 105 18.89 -7.23 4.24
CA PRO A 105 19.58 -5.97 4.01
C PRO A 105 18.81 -5.07 3.04
N THR A 106 18.83 -3.76 3.27
CA THR A 106 18.24 -2.78 2.35
C THR A 106 18.98 -2.75 1.02
N LEU A 107 18.30 -2.34 -0.05
CA LEU A 107 18.88 -2.43 -1.40
C LEU A 107 20.17 -1.61 -1.53
N HIS A 108 20.21 -0.41 -0.95
CA HIS A 108 21.42 0.44 -1.02
C HIS A 108 22.64 -0.20 -0.33
N ALA A 109 22.43 -1.01 0.70
CA ALA A 109 23.50 -1.75 1.37
C ALA A 109 24.02 -2.92 0.51
N VAL A 110 23.18 -3.46 -0.41
CA VAL A 110 23.54 -4.59 -1.29
C VAL A 110 24.20 -4.12 -2.59
N VAL A 111 23.65 -3.08 -3.24
CA VAL A 111 24.06 -2.66 -4.59
C VAL A 111 24.63 -1.24 -4.66
N GLY A 112 24.71 -0.55 -3.53
CA GLY A 112 25.08 0.87 -3.44
C GLY A 112 23.92 1.82 -3.74
N GLU A 113 24.03 3.07 -3.27
CA GLU A 113 22.96 4.07 -3.37
C GLU A 113 22.56 4.39 -4.81
N ALA A 114 23.53 4.59 -5.71
CA ALA A 114 23.25 4.92 -7.10
C ALA A 114 22.38 3.87 -7.80
N ASN A 115 22.73 2.58 -7.65
CA ASN A 115 21.96 1.48 -8.23
C ASN A 115 20.61 1.32 -7.55
N ALA A 116 20.49 1.56 -6.24
CA ALA A 116 19.24 1.54 -5.53
C ALA A 116 18.29 2.63 -6.04
N ILE A 117 18.76 3.86 -6.22
CA ILE A 117 17.98 4.97 -6.79
C ILE A 117 17.50 4.63 -8.21
N LEU A 118 18.39 4.11 -9.06
CA LEU A 118 18.02 3.72 -10.42
C LEU A 118 17.00 2.57 -10.45
N ALA A 119 17.13 1.59 -9.55
CA ALA A 119 16.15 0.52 -9.40
C ALA A 119 14.78 1.05 -8.97
N ALA A 120 14.73 2.00 -8.04
CA ALA A 120 13.49 2.66 -7.63
C ALA A 120 12.82 3.40 -8.79
N ILE A 121 13.60 4.18 -9.56
CA ILE A 121 13.10 4.87 -10.76
C ILE A 121 12.62 3.86 -11.81
N GLY A 122 13.36 2.76 -12.01
CA GLY A 122 12.98 1.68 -12.93
C GLY A 122 11.63 1.04 -12.56
N LEU A 123 11.40 0.75 -11.27
CA LEU A 123 10.12 0.23 -10.77
C LEU A 123 8.99 1.26 -10.96
N LEU A 124 9.24 2.51 -10.61
CA LEU A 124 8.23 3.57 -10.75
C LEU A 124 7.82 3.78 -12.21
N ASN A 125 8.78 3.87 -13.12
CA ASN A 125 8.51 4.00 -14.55
C ASN A 125 7.81 2.75 -15.11
N GLY A 126 8.27 1.56 -14.72
CA GLY A 126 7.68 0.29 -15.12
C GLY A 126 6.22 0.14 -14.69
N ALA A 127 5.82 0.70 -13.55
CA ALA A 127 4.43 0.70 -13.11
C ALA A 127 3.51 1.43 -14.09
N PHE A 128 3.93 2.57 -14.63
CA PHE A 128 3.16 3.30 -15.64
C PHE A 128 3.14 2.59 -16.99
N ALA A 129 4.28 2.04 -17.41
CA ALA A 129 4.34 1.25 -18.65
C ALA A 129 3.37 0.06 -18.59
N LEU A 130 3.37 -0.68 -17.48
CA LEU A 130 2.50 -1.84 -17.26
C LEU A 130 1.01 -1.49 -17.38
N ILE A 131 0.57 -0.33 -16.85
CA ILE A 131 -0.80 0.14 -17.01
C ILE A 131 -1.13 0.37 -18.48
N GLN A 132 -0.23 1.01 -19.24
CA GLN A 132 -0.46 1.32 -20.65
C GLN A 132 -0.45 0.06 -21.55
N GLU A 133 0.31 -0.95 -21.20
CA GLU A 133 0.43 -2.22 -21.89
C GLU A 133 -0.69 -3.21 -21.55
N SER A 134 -1.54 -2.91 -20.55
CA SER A 134 -2.63 -3.77 -20.10
C SER A 134 -3.69 -3.97 -21.20
N ALA A 135 -3.60 -5.06 -21.94
CA ALA A 135 -4.48 -5.37 -23.07
C ALA A 135 -5.96 -5.55 -22.66
N GLY A 136 -6.23 -6.03 -21.44
CA GLY A 136 -7.60 -6.20 -20.91
C GLY A 136 -8.32 -4.88 -20.62
N LEU A 137 -7.59 -3.76 -20.54
CA LEU A 137 -8.16 -2.45 -20.23
C LEU A 137 -8.44 -1.63 -21.49
N LYS A 138 -9.61 -1.00 -21.54
CA LYS A 138 -9.92 0.01 -22.58
C LYS A 138 -8.98 1.21 -22.45
N ALA A 139 -8.67 1.89 -23.55
CA ALA A 139 -7.79 3.06 -23.56
C ALA A 139 -8.18 4.13 -22.51
N ARG A 140 -9.49 4.44 -22.39
CA ARG A 140 -9.99 5.37 -21.37
C ARG A 140 -9.68 4.92 -19.95
N ALA A 141 -9.78 3.61 -19.67
CA ALA A 141 -9.48 3.05 -18.36
C ALA A 141 -7.98 3.15 -18.06
N ARG A 142 -7.10 2.90 -19.04
CA ARG A 142 -5.65 3.06 -18.89
C ARG A 142 -5.27 4.51 -18.59
N VAL A 143 -5.83 5.47 -19.32
CA VAL A 143 -5.61 6.90 -19.06
C VAL A 143 -6.06 7.27 -17.65
N LEU A 144 -7.27 6.85 -17.23
CA LEU A 144 -7.79 7.16 -15.91
C LEU A 144 -6.94 6.51 -14.80
N ALA A 145 -6.54 5.24 -14.96
CA ALA A 145 -5.69 4.53 -14.01
C ALA A 145 -4.32 5.23 -13.87
N THR A 146 -3.68 5.61 -14.99
CA THR A 146 -2.43 6.38 -14.98
C THR A 146 -2.59 7.71 -14.25
N THR A 147 -3.67 8.45 -14.53
CA THR A 147 -3.95 9.72 -13.86
C THR A 147 -4.11 9.55 -12.35
N ARG A 148 -4.88 8.54 -11.91
CA ARG A 148 -5.10 8.27 -10.48
C ARG A 148 -3.81 7.87 -9.77
N LEU A 149 -3.04 6.96 -10.37
CA LEU A 149 -1.76 6.54 -9.78
C LEU A 149 -0.76 7.69 -9.73
N SER A 150 -0.66 8.50 -10.80
CA SER A 150 0.20 9.69 -10.84
C SER A 150 -0.16 10.71 -9.76
N SER A 151 -1.46 10.99 -9.58
CA SER A 151 -1.94 11.89 -8.52
C SER A 151 -1.61 11.36 -7.11
N ALA A 152 -1.77 10.05 -6.91
CA ALA A 152 -1.46 9.41 -5.61
C ALA A 152 0.03 9.43 -5.27
N ILE A 153 0.92 9.43 -6.27
CA ILE A 153 2.37 9.50 -6.08
C ILE A 153 2.84 10.95 -5.94
N GLY A 154 2.16 11.89 -6.59
CA GLY A 154 2.59 13.28 -6.80
C GLY A 154 2.82 14.10 -5.54
N ALA A 155 3.07 15.41 -5.75
CA ALA A 155 3.36 16.36 -4.67
C ALA A 155 2.22 16.51 -3.65
N ALA A 156 0.97 16.27 -4.06
CA ALA A 156 -0.19 16.24 -3.18
C ALA A 156 -0.57 14.81 -2.73
N GLY A 157 0.33 13.86 -2.87
CA GLY A 157 0.16 12.46 -2.50
C GLY A 157 1.37 11.94 -1.73
N LEU A 158 1.86 10.75 -2.11
CA LEU A 158 2.94 10.04 -1.41
C LEU A 158 4.20 10.88 -1.26
N ILE A 159 4.66 11.56 -2.32
CA ILE A 159 5.86 12.42 -2.27
C ILE A 159 5.65 13.58 -1.29
N GLY A 160 4.50 14.26 -1.34
CA GLY A 160 4.19 15.34 -0.40
C GLY A 160 4.11 14.86 1.04
N GLY A 161 3.49 13.68 1.27
CA GLY A 161 3.46 13.05 2.58
C GLY A 161 4.85 12.67 3.10
N GLN A 162 5.74 12.21 2.22
CA GLN A 162 7.14 11.91 2.56
C GLN A 162 7.92 13.16 2.94
N VAL A 163 7.77 14.25 2.19
CA VAL A 163 8.41 15.52 2.53
C VAL A 163 7.93 16.02 3.90
N ALA A 164 6.62 15.98 4.15
CA ALA A 164 6.06 16.39 5.44
C ALA A 164 6.56 15.51 6.60
N ASP A 165 6.72 14.21 6.39
CA ASP A 165 7.28 13.27 7.37
C ASP A 165 8.75 13.60 7.71
N LEU A 166 9.57 13.89 6.70
CA LEU A 166 10.96 14.31 6.90
C LEU A 166 11.05 15.65 7.64
N GLU A 167 10.21 16.62 7.28
CA GLU A 167 10.16 17.92 7.93
C GLU A 167 9.67 17.86 9.39
N ALA A 168 8.85 16.85 9.72
CA ALA A 168 8.34 16.61 11.06
C ALA A 168 9.32 15.86 11.96
N THR A 169 10.32 15.19 11.38
CA THR A 169 11.29 14.37 12.14
C THR A 169 12.02 15.21 13.21
N GLY A 170 11.99 14.74 14.46
CA GLY A 170 12.59 15.42 15.61
C GLY A 170 11.83 16.68 16.10
N LYS A 171 10.67 16.97 15.54
CA LYS A 171 9.80 18.08 15.98
C LYS A 171 8.56 17.58 16.71
N LYS A 172 8.00 18.43 17.56
CA LYS A 172 6.65 18.19 18.10
C LYS A 172 5.63 18.66 17.07
N ILE A 173 4.76 17.77 16.65
CA ILE A 173 3.66 18.05 15.73
C ILE A 173 2.33 17.77 16.42
N ASP A 174 1.26 18.38 15.92
CA ASP A 174 -0.12 18.12 16.36
C ASP A 174 -0.75 16.94 15.61
N LEU A 175 -1.96 16.60 16.01
CA LEU A 175 -2.71 15.47 15.42
C LEU A 175 -3.04 15.73 13.95
N ASP A 176 -3.44 16.94 13.59
CA ASP A 176 -3.81 17.30 12.20
C ASP A 176 -2.60 17.12 11.25
N THR A 177 -1.41 17.52 11.69
CA THR A 177 -0.16 17.33 10.96
C THR A 177 0.17 15.84 10.81
N LEU A 178 0.02 15.04 11.87
CA LEU A 178 0.27 13.62 11.84
C LEU A 178 -0.73 12.90 10.90
N GLU A 179 -2.00 13.24 10.97
CA GLU A 179 -3.03 12.73 10.06
C GLU A 179 -2.72 13.09 8.61
N TYR A 180 -2.29 14.33 8.34
CA TYR A 180 -1.87 14.76 6.99
C TYR A 180 -0.74 13.87 6.46
N ILE A 181 0.32 13.67 7.24
CA ILE A 181 1.47 12.84 6.86
C ILE A 181 0.98 11.43 6.47
N HIS A 182 0.23 10.78 7.35
CA HIS A 182 -0.19 9.40 7.12
C HIS A 182 -1.25 9.26 6.03
N ALA A 183 -2.17 10.22 5.89
CA ALA A 183 -3.14 10.24 4.80
C ALA A 183 -2.47 10.33 3.43
N HIS A 184 -1.34 11.05 3.32
CA HIS A 184 -0.62 11.24 2.07
C HIS A 184 0.48 10.20 1.86
N LYS A 185 1.38 10.01 2.80
CA LYS A 185 2.49 9.04 2.67
C LYS A 185 1.99 7.61 2.52
N THR A 186 0.99 7.22 3.30
CA THR A 186 0.45 5.84 3.33
C THR A 186 -0.92 5.74 2.64
N GLY A 187 -1.85 6.61 3.01
CA GLY A 187 -3.26 6.55 2.58
C GLY A 187 -3.44 6.76 1.08
N ALA A 188 -2.69 7.65 0.45
CA ALA A 188 -2.81 7.94 -0.97
C ALA A 188 -2.67 6.69 -1.85
N LEU A 189 -1.76 5.78 -1.51
CA LEU A 189 -1.57 4.56 -2.28
C LEU A 189 -2.64 3.48 -1.96
N PHE A 190 -3.25 3.49 -0.78
CA PHE A 190 -4.45 2.68 -0.50
C PHE A 190 -5.64 3.15 -1.31
N ILE A 191 -5.85 4.48 -1.40
CA ILE A 191 -6.90 5.08 -2.22
C ILE A 191 -6.69 4.70 -3.69
N ALA A 192 -5.48 4.90 -4.23
CA ALA A 192 -5.17 4.52 -5.60
C ALA A 192 -5.44 3.03 -5.85
N ALA A 193 -5.06 2.15 -4.95
CA ALA A 193 -5.31 0.71 -5.08
C ALA A 193 -6.80 0.39 -5.23
N ALA A 194 -7.65 0.95 -4.37
CA ALA A 194 -9.10 0.73 -4.45
C ALA A 194 -9.71 1.32 -5.72
N GLU A 195 -9.30 2.53 -6.10
CA GLU A 195 -9.78 3.19 -7.33
C GLU A 195 -9.35 2.46 -8.60
N LEU A 196 -8.10 1.98 -8.65
CA LEU A 196 -7.59 1.22 -9.80
C LEU A 196 -8.38 -0.07 -10.00
N GLY A 197 -8.71 -0.78 -8.93
CA GLY A 197 -9.58 -1.94 -8.99
C GLY A 197 -10.97 -1.61 -9.55
N ALA A 198 -11.57 -0.52 -9.09
CA ALA A 198 -12.84 -0.04 -9.61
C ALA A 198 -12.77 0.34 -11.10
N ILE A 199 -11.69 0.98 -11.51
CA ILE A 199 -11.44 1.37 -12.91
C ILE A 199 -11.29 0.14 -13.80
N ALA A 200 -10.58 -0.90 -13.34
CA ALA A 200 -10.45 -2.17 -14.06
C ALA A 200 -11.80 -2.82 -14.33
N ALA A 201 -12.71 -2.74 -13.37
CA ALA A 201 -14.08 -3.25 -13.51
C ALA A 201 -15.02 -2.35 -14.34
N GLY A 202 -14.57 -1.18 -14.77
CA GLY A 202 -15.44 -0.19 -15.44
C GLY A 202 -16.45 0.45 -14.47
N GLY A 203 -16.08 0.61 -13.20
CA GLY A 203 -16.89 1.20 -12.13
C GLY A 203 -17.37 2.60 -12.47
N ARG A 204 -18.57 2.94 -12.01
CA ARG A 204 -19.14 4.29 -12.16
C ARG A 204 -18.49 5.25 -11.16
N ALA A 205 -18.58 6.55 -11.42
CA ALA A 205 -18.03 7.58 -10.52
C ALA A 205 -18.43 7.39 -9.06
N ARG A 206 -19.69 7.04 -8.79
CA ARG A 206 -20.18 6.78 -7.42
C ARG A 206 -19.54 5.55 -6.76
N ASP A 207 -19.24 4.53 -7.56
CA ASP A 207 -18.62 3.30 -7.09
C ASP A 207 -17.14 3.56 -6.74
N ILE A 208 -16.45 4.35 -7.57
CA ILE A 208 -15.08 4.82 -7.33
C ILE A 208 -15.02 5.69 -6.09
N GLU A 209 -15.96 6.63 -5.92
CA GLU A 209 -16.01 7.51 -4.74
C GLU A 209 -16.22 6.72 -3.44
N ALA A 210 -17.14 5.74 -3.44
CA ALA A 210 -17.36 4.90 -2.27
C ALA A 210 -16.10 4.10 -1.88
N LEU A 211 -15.36 3.58 -2.88
CA LEU A 211 -14.10 2.88 -2.65
C LEU A 211 -12.96 3.81 -2.25
N ASN A 212 -12.95 5.06 -2.73
CA ASN A 212 -12.03 6.10 -2.27
C ASN A 212 -12.22 6.35 -0.77
N GLN A 213 -13.46 6.62 -0.33
CA GLN A 213 -13.79 6.86 1.09
C GLN A 213 -13.45 5.64 1.97
N TYR A 214 -13.76 4.43 1.48
CA TYR A 214 -13.37 3.20 2.15
C TYR A 214 -11.85 3.14 2.35
N ALA A 215 -11.07 3.32 1.29
CA ALA A 215 -9.62 3.17 1.32
C ALA A 215 -8.92 4.29 2.09
N LYS A 216 -9.46 5.52 2.07
CA LYS A 216 -8.98 6.65 2.87
C LYS A 216 -9.01 6.31 4.37
N ASN A 217 -10.16 5.87 4.85
CA ASN A 217 -10.32 5.52 6.25
C ASN A 217 -9.51 4.27 6.62
N LEU A 218 -9.50 3.25 5.76
CA LEU A 218 -8.71 2.04 5.97
C LEU A 218 -7.21 2.32 6.05
N GLY A 219 -6.67 3.18 5.17
CA GLY A 219 -5.25 3.52 5.14
C GLY A 219 -4.79 4.25 6.41
N LEU A 220 -5.62 5.15 6.94
CA LEU A 220 -5.32 5.84 8.20
C LEU A 220 -5.44 4.88 9.39
N ALA A 221 -6.51 4.07 9.45
CA ALA A 221 -6.66 3.04 10.49
C ALA A 221 -5.47 2.05 10.48
N PHE A 222 -5.01 1.66 9.29
CA PHE A 222 -3.85 0.78 9.13
C PHE A 222 -2.60 1.36 9.80
N GLN A 223 -2.35 2.66 9.64
CA GLN A 223 -1.19 3.32 10.26
C GLN A 223 -1.32 3.41 11.78
N ILE A 224 -2.52 3.74 12.28
CA ILE A 224 -2.77 3.80 13.73
C ILE A 224 -2.56 2.41 14.36
N THR A 225 -3.01 1.36 13.69
CA THR A 225 -2.78 -0.01 14.21
C THR A 225 -1.33 -0.45 14.10
N ASP A 226 -0.56 0.02 13.11
CA ASP A 226 0.89 -0.19 13.07
C ASP A 226 1.58 0.51 14.26
N ASP A 227 1.21 1.76 14.61
CA ASP A 227 1.74 2.49 15.77
C ASP A 227 1.42 1.76 17.10
N LEU A 228 0.20 1.20 17.22
CA LEU A 228 -0.19 0.42 18.39
C LEU A 228 0.64 -0.88 18.52
N LEU A 229 0.91 -1.57 17.41
CA LEU A 229 1.75 -2.76 17.38
C LEU A 229 3.20 -2.45 17.76
N ASP A 230 3.75 -1.37 17.22
CA ASP A 230 5.12 -0.94 17.51
C ASP A 230 5.28 -0.54 18.99
N TYR A 231 4.23 0.06 19.58
CA TYR A 231 4.22 0.40 21.00
C TYR A 231 4.14 -0.84 21.92
N SER A 232 3.39 -1.87 21.51
CA SER A 232 3.25 -3.11 22.32
C SER A 232 4.53 -3.96 22.39
N GLY A 233 5.53 -3.64 21.57
CA GLY A 233 6.93 -4.00 21.78
C GLY A 233 7.28 -5.48 21.65
N ASN A 234 6.86 -6.16 20.56
CA ASN A 234 7.46 -7.46 20.24
C ASN A 234 8.43 -7.33 19.05
N PRO A 235 9.75 -7.14 19.29
CA PRO A 235 10.75 -6.92 18.23
C PRO A 235 10.81 -8.05 17.20
N ALA A 236 10.34 -9.25 17.56
CA ALA A 236 10.34 -10.41 16.68
C ALA A 236 9.31 -10.32 15.53
N THR A 237 8.35 -9.39 15.61
CA THR A 237 7.26 -9.29 14.63
C THR A 237 7.42 -8.16 13.60
N THR A 238 8.25 -7.14 13.86
CA THR A 238 8.35 -5.95 13.01
C THR A 238 9.34 -6.08 11.85
N GLY A 239 10.39 -6.93 11.96
CA GLY A 239 11.37 -7.14 10.87
C GLY A 239 12.12 -5.88 10.44
N LYS A 240 12.04 -4.79 11.22
CA LYS A 240 12.73 -3.51 11.04
C LYS A 240 13.84 -3.36 12.08
N ASP A 241 14.76 -2.43 11.84
CA ASP A 241 15.75 -2.02 12.84
C ASP A 241 15.05 -1.44 14.07
N ALA A 242 15.31 -2.02 15.25
CA ALA A 242 14.73 -1.55 16.49
C ALA A 242 15.25 -0.13 16.80
N GLY A 243 14.37 0.85 16.83
CA GLY A 243 14.69 2.20 17.29
C GLY A 243 14.73 3.31 16.24
N LEU A 244 14.45 3.06 14.96
CA LEU A 244 14.35 4.11 13.93
C LEU A 244 13.18 5.08 14.21
N ASP A 245 12.12 4.62 14.89
CA ASP A 245 10.94 5.45 15.17
C ASP A 245 11.00 6.23 16.49
N ARG A 246 12.10 6.16 17.25
CA ARG A 246 12.21 6.85 18.57
C ARG A 246 12.06 8.37 18.52
N ASN A 247 12.31 8.99 17.37
CA ASN A 247 12.24 10.43 17.17
C ASN A 247 11.00 10.87 16.37
N ARG A 248 10.08 9.94 16.08
CA ARG A 248 8.84 10.23 15.34
C ARG A 248 7.67 10.35 16.32
N THR A 249 6.81 11.33 16.06
CA THR A 249 5.52 11.43 16.74
C THR A 249 4.59 10.36 16.18
N THR A 250 3.91 9.61 17.07
CA THR A 250 2.93 8.57 16.71
C THR A 250 1.54 8.92 17.26
N PHE A 251 0.50 8.27 16.76
CA PHE A 251 -0.85 8.42 17.31
C PHE A 251 -0.91 8.05 18.80
N VAL A 252 -0.14 7.03 19.20
CA VAL A 252 -0.07 6.62 20.60
C VAL A 252 0.57 7.70 21.47
N ASN A 253 1.58 8.42 20.96
CA ASN A 253 2.21 9.52 21.70
C ASN A 253 1.25 10.71 21.91
N LEU A 254 0.36 11.00 20.93
CA LEU A 254 -0.53 12.16 20.96
C LEU A 254 -1.82 11.90 21.74
N CYS A 255 -2.44 10.75 21.57
CA CYS A 255 -3.76 10.47 22.15
C CYS A 255 -3.80 9.28 23.13
N GLY A 256 -2.64 8.68 23.43
CA GLY A 256 -2.55 7.48 24.26
C GLY A 256 -3.09 6.23 23.57
N ILE A 257 -2.86 5.06 24.16
CA ILE A 257 -3.28 3.77 23.59
C ILE A 257 -4.79 3.70 23.37
N ASP A 258 -5.58 4.10 24.39
CA ASP A 258 -7.05 4.03 24.31
C ASP A 258 -7.61 5.05 23.31
N GLY A 259 -6.98 6.22 23.18
CA GLY A 259 -7.32 7.22 22.18
C GLY A 259 -7.05 6.74 20.77
N ALA A 260 -5.88 6.17 20.53
CA ALA A 260 -5.49 5.60 19.24
C ALA A 260 -6.42 4.43 18.83
N ARG A 261 -6.76 3.53 19.79
CA ARG A 261 -7.72 2.45 19.52
C ARG A 261 -9.10 2.96 19.12
N ARG A 262 -9.66 3.92 19.88
CA ARG A 262 -10.95 4.51 19.53
C ARG A 262 -10.91 5.15 18.14
N LEU A 263 -9.88 5.89 17.81
CA LEU A 263 -9.72 6.51 16.49
C LEU A 263 -9.65 5.47 15.38
N ALA A 264 -8.91 4.37 15.57
CA ALA A 264 -8.86 3.26 14.63
C ALA A 264 -10.25 2.60 14.47
N ASP A 265 -10.96 2.33 15.56
CA ASP A 265 -12.30 1.72 15.53
C ASP A 265 -13.31 2.63 14.78
N ASP A 266 -13.27 3.95 15.00
CA ASP A 266 -14.12 4.93 14.32
C ASP A 266 -13.84 4.98 12.80
N LEU A 267 -12.56 4.96 12.41
CA LEU A 267 -12.14 4.93 11.01
C LEU A 267 -12.57 3.63 10.33
N ILE A 268 -12.44 2.49 10.99
CA ILE A 268 -12.92 1.21 10.47
C ILE A 268 -14.44 1.23 10.31
N ALA A 269 -15.18 1.78 11.28
CA ALA A 269 -16.62 1.93 11.16
C ALA A 269 -17.02 2.81 9.97
N ALA A 270 -16.34 3.94 9.75
CA ALA A 270 -16.54 4.83 8.60
C ALA A 270 -16.17 4.13 7.27
N SER A 271 -15.10 3.35 7.27
CA SER A 271 -14.69 2.52 6.14
C SER A 271 -15.81 1.53 5.76
N LEU A 272 -16.33 0.76 6.71
CA LEU A 272 -17.42 -0.18 6.50
C LEU A 272 -18.73 0.50 6.04
N ALA A 273 -19.03 1.69 6.57
CA ALA A 273 -20.20 2.48 6.17
C ALA A 273 -20.13 2.88 4.68
N SER A 274 -18.95 3.19 4.17
CA SER A 274 -18.74 3.52 2.75
C SER A 274 -19.06 2.34 1.82
N LEU A 275 -19.03 1.11 2.30
CA LEU A 275 -19.36 -0.10 1.54
C LEU A 275 -20.85 -0.48 1.55
N ALA A 276 -21.70 0.23 2.30
CA ALA A 276 -23.10 -0.17 2.53
C ALA A 276 -23.90 -0.40 1.25
N SER A 277 -23.66 0.42 0.20
CA SER A 277 -24.38 0.31 -1.08
C SER A 277 -24.07 -0.97 -1.88
N PHE A 278 -22.98 -1.67 -1.54
CA PHE A 278 -22.57 -2.90 -2.24
C PHE A 278 -23.17 -4.18 -1.62
N GLY A 279 -23.68 -4.08 -0.39
CA GLY A 279 -24.30 -5.21 0.32
C GLY A 279 -23.31 -6.37 0.50
N ARG A 280 -23.80 -7.60 0.31
CA ARG A 280 -22.97 -8.82 0.51
C ARG A 280 -21.71 -8.91 -0.38
N ARG A 281 -21.68 -8.22 -1.50
CA ARG A 281 -20.50 -8.22 -2.37
C ARG A 281 -19.27 -7.61 -1.72
N ALA A 282 -19.45 -6.76 -0.70
CA ALA A 282 -18.38 -6.10 0.02
C ALA A 282 -17.73 -6.98 1.12
N GLU A 283 -18.08 -8.25 1.25
CA GLU A 283 -17.63 -9.14 2.32
C GLU A 283 -16.09 -9.20 2.43
N VAL A 284 -15.38 -9.28 1.29
CA VAL A 284 -13.92 -9.31 1.27
C VAL A 284 -13.34 -8.01 1.80
N LEU A 285 -13.82 -6.87 1.31
CA LEU A 285 -13.33 -5.56 1.75
C LEU A 285 -13.70 -5.28 3.20
N ALA A 286 -14.88 -5.71 3.65
CA ALA A 286 -15.27 -5.63 5.05
C ALA A 286 -14.35 -6.47 5.94
N GLY A 287 -14.06 -7.70 5.52
CA GLY A 287 -13.12 -8.58 6.22
C GLY A 287 -11.69 -8.01 6.28
N LEU A 288 -11.23 -7.32 5.21
CA LEU A 288 -9.96 -6.60 5.23
C LEU A 288 -9.94 -5.49 6.29
N ALA A 289 -11.03 -4.72 6.41
CA ALA A 289 -11.13 -3.68 7.43
C ALA A 289 -11.13 -4.27 8.86
N ASP A 290 -11.89 -5.34 9.09
CA ASP A 290 -11.87 -6.06 10.37
C ASP A 290 -10.45 -6.61 10.67
N ARG A 291 -9.76 -7.17 9.68
CA ARG A 291 -8.38 -7.67 9.82
C ARG A 291 -7.38 -6.58 10.19
N VAL A 292 -7.56 -5.36 9.69
CA VAL A 292 -6.73 -4.20 10.09
C VAL A 292 -7.02 -3.85 11.54
N ARG A 293 -8.29 -3.78 11.96
CA ARG A 293 -8.69 -3.48 13.33
C ARG A 293 -8.11 -4.48 14.35
N ASP A 294 -8.14 -5.78 13.99
CA ASP A 294 -7.82 -6.87 14.94
C ASP A 294 -6.32 -7.23 14.96
N ARG A 295 -5.46 -6.46 14.27
CA ARG A 295 -4.00 -6.71 14.20
C ARG A 295 -3.28 -6.49 15.53
N ASP A 296 -3.81 -5.65 16.40
CA ASP A 296 -3.24 -5.28 17.70
C ASP A 296 -3.88 -6.02 18.89
N ARG A 297 -4.74 -7.02 18.61
CA ARG A 297 -5.50 -7.80 19.59
C ARG A 297 -5.12 -9.26 19.60
#